data_53df6e5406ed8450195657998c7f7075
#
_entry.id   53df6e5406ed8450195657998c7f7075
#
_cell.length_a   1.000
_cell.length_b   1.000
_cell.length_c   1.000
_cell.angle_alpha   90.00
_cell.angle_beta   90.00
_cell.angle_gamma   90.00
#
_symmetry.space_group_name_H-M   'P 1'
#
loop_
_entity.id
_entity.type
_entity.pdbx_description
1 polymer ?
#
loop_
_entity_poly.entity_id
_entity_poly.type
_entity_poly.pdbx_seq_one_letter_code
_entity_poly.pdbx_strand_id
1 'polypeptide(L)'
;MMNRWVRLWSAFVGMVMIGNLQYAWTLFAQPMVKAHAHQHWQLSDVQWGFGLFIAAGTWTMPFLASFIDKTGPRILMAMSGVLCAVGWGSLGHVGSLTSFYALYAIAGIGVACVYACGVAMAVKWFPDKRGIASGIITAGYGMGAAAFNPLFNRLIRTIGYSDTFFWTGITHGLLIVLAGLVLVNPPSGYKVAAAAVKPKIRRHDLDFNCWEMLRTPQFYFLFIAMLMIGIGGLMVTAQLKPVATDFKIGEAALTIALVLTPLANGSSRILWGWVSDYLGREWTMFTAFLLQAIFLVAATTLGRTGDVMFVVLMVLVFLTWGELYVLFPALLGDFYGSKNSALNYSFLYSAKGFASLLGSGIAATLFEKTGTWNYAFIGSAVLALCSALMALFVRRIPLPQKSSEPVLSVQPTVG
;
A
#
# COMPACT_ATOMS: atom_id res chain seq x y z
N MET A 1 -23.33 -1.35 -24.61
CA MET A 1 -22.62 -1.01 -23.34
C MET A 1 -21.19 -1.54 -23.41
N MET A 2 -20.20 -0.76 -23.02
CA MET A 2 -18.80 -1.19 -22.99
C MET A 2 -18.61 -2.32 -21.98
N ASN A 3 -17.84 -3.35 -22.33
CA ASN A 3 -17.63 -4.55 -21.52
C ASN A 3 -17.04 -4.19 -20.14
N ARG A 4 -17.54 -4.81 -19.05
CA ARG A 4 -17.04 -4.61 -17.67
C ARG A 4 -15.54 -4.88 -17.52
N TRP A 5 -14.99 -5.79 -18.30
CA TRP A 5 -13.56 -6.10 -18.32
C TRP A 5 -12.70 -4.95 -18.86
N VAL A 6 -13.20 -4.19 -19.88
CA VAL A 6 -12.49 -3.00 -20.38
C VAL A 6 -12.33 -1.96 -19.28
N ARG A 7 -13.34 -1.77 -18.44
CA ARG A 7 -13.29 -0.85 -17.29
C ARG A 7 -12.31 -1.34 -16.22
N LEU A 8 -12.29 -2.66 -15.96
CA LEU A 8 -11.34 -3.24 -15.02
C LEU A 8 -9.89 -3.02 -15.50
N TRP A 9 -9.61 -3.28 -16.76
CA TRP A 9 -8.29 -3.09 -17.33
C TRP A 9 -7.89 -1.60 -17.41
N SER A 10 -8.81 -0.69 -17.68
CA SER A 10 -8.54 0.75 -17.58
C SER A 10 -8.18 1.16 -16.15
N ALA A 11 -8.92 0.70 -15.15
CA ALA A 11 -8.57 0.94 -13.75
C ALA A 11 -7.22 0.31 -13.38
N PHE A 12 -6.91 -0.90 -13.89
CA PHE A 12 -5.61 -1.56 -13.72
C PHE A 12 -4.46 -0.72 -14.27
N VAL A 13 -4.61 -0.10 -15.46
CA VAL A 13 -3.59 0.82 -16.00
C VAL A 13 -3.35 1.99 -15.04
N GLY A 14 -4.40 2.61 -14.50
CA GLY A 14 -4.24 3.63 -13.47
C GLY A 14 -3.46 3.14 -12.25
N MET A 15 -3.75 1.93 -11.79
CA MET A 15 -3.04 1.31 -10.64
C MET A 15 -1.57 1.05 -10.92
N VAL A 16 -1.23 0.59 -12.13
CA VAL A 16 0.16 0.41 -12.57
C VAL A 16 0.88 1.77 -12.56
N MET A 17 0.25 2.82 -13.06
CA MET A 17 0.87 4.16 -13.12
C MET A 17 1.18 4.70 -11.72
N ILE A 18 0.24 4.61 -10.77
CA ILE A 18 0.48 5.10 -9.41
C ILE A 18 1.44 4.22 -8.60
N GLY A 19 1.52 2.92 -8.90
CA GLY A 19 2.49 2.00 -8.28
C GLY A 19 3.93 2.46 -8.48
N ASN A 20 4.23 3.06 -9.63
CA ASN A 20 5.56 3.57 -9.96
C ASN A 20 5.99 4.71 -9.02
N LEU A 21 5.08 5.60 -8.62
CA LEU A 21 5.39 6.71 -7.72
C LEU A 21 5.86 6.24 -6.34
N GLN A 22 5.45 5.04 -5.93
CA GLN A 22 5.92 4.42 -4.69
C GLN A 22 7.16 3.56 -4.90
N TYR A 23 7.13 2.60 -5.83
CA TYR A 23 8.16 1.56 -5.92
C TYR A 23 9.39 1.98 -6.73
N ALA A 24 9.31 3.01 -7.58
CA ALA A 24 10.47 3.58 -8.26
C ALA A 24 11.21 4.61 -7.42
N TRP A 25 10.64 5.08 -6.32
CA TRP A 25 11.21 6.11 -5.46
C TRP A 25 12.67 5.86 -5.06
N THR A 26 13.01 4.62 -4.71
CA THR A 26 14.35 4.22 -4.31
C THR A 26 15.45 4.60 -5.34
N LEU A 27 15.08 4.76 -6.63
CA LEU A 27 15.99 5.17 -7.70
C LEU A 27 16.33 6.66 -7.67
N PHE A 28 15.42 7.50 -7.16
CA PHE A 28 15.50 8.95 -7.18
C PHE A 28 16.16 9.55 -5.91
N ALA A 29 16.07 8.85 -4.78
CA ALA A 29 16.51 9.38 -3.49
C ALA A 29 17.98 9.84 -3.49
N GLN A 30 18.92 8.98 -3.91
CA GLN A 30 20.35 9.34 -3.95
C GLN A 30 20.70 10.42 -4.98
N PRO A 31 20.21 10.39 -6.25
CA PRO A 31 20.40 11.49 -7.19
C PRO A 31 19.92 12.83 -6.65
N MET A 32 18.79 12.84 -5.94
CA MET A 32 18.21 14.05 -5.35
C MET A 32 19.09 14.62 -4.22
N VAL A 33 19.59 13.77 -3.31
CA VAL A 33 20.55 14.16 -2.27
C VAL A 33 21.83 14.77 -2.90
N LYS A 34 22.38 14.14 -3.93
CA LYS A 34 23.57 14.62 -4.62
C LYS A 34 23.35 15.98 -5.27
N ALA A 35 22.20 16.20 -5.91
CA ALA A 35 21.88 17.45 -6.57
C ALA A 35 21.72 18.62 -5.58
N HIS A 36 21.25 18.34 -4.37
CA HIS A 36 21.03 19.35 -3.31
C HIS A 36 22.13 19.34 -2.22
N ALA A 37 23.30 18.76 -2.52
CA ALA A 37 24.43 18.73 -1.59
C ALA A 37 24.84 20.12 -1.09
N HIS A 38 24.70 21.16 -1.94
CA HIS A 38 24.94 22.57 -1.57
C HIS A 38 23.97 23.12 -0.53
N GLN A 39 22.79 22.49 -0.35
CA GLN A 39 21.79 22.79 0.67
C GLN A 39 21.86 21.83 1.85
N HIS A 40 22.88 20.98 1.92
CA HIS A 40 23.10 19.98 2.97
C HIS A 40 21.95 18.96 3.14
N TRP A 41 21.19 18.67 2.04
CA TRP A 41 20.17 17.63 2.13
C TRP A 41 20.78 16.27 2.42
N GLN A 42 20.18 15.56 3.37
CA GLN A 42 20.56 14.22 3.77
C GLN A 42 19.60 13.19 3.18
N LEU A 43 19.98 11.93 3.23
CA LEU A 43 19.09 10.83 2.79
C LEU A 43 17.82 10.78 3.63
N SER A 44 17.93 11.01 4.93
CA SER A 44 16.78 11.08 5.83
C SER A 44 15.77 12.14 5.42
N ASP A 45 16.21 13.37 5.03
CA ASP A 45 15.33 14.43 4.60
C ASP A 45 14.48 13.99 3.39
N VAL A 46 15.13 13.38 2.42
CA VAL A 46 14.48 12.89 1.20
C VAL A 46 13.54 11.72 1.51
N GLN A 47 13.92 10.85 2.44
CA GLN A 47 13.09 9.72 2.85
C GLN A 47 11.88 10.12 3.72
N TRP A 48 11.97 11.19 4.49
CA TRP A 48 10.79 11.78 5.14
C TRP A 48 9.73 12.23 4.12
N GLY A 49 10.16 12.77 2.96
CA GLY A 49 9.25 13.10 1.86
C GLY A 49 8.49 11.88 1.34
N PHE A 50 9.16 10.74 1.16
CA PHE A 50 8.48 9.48 0.80
C PHE A 50 7.48 9.04 1.88
N GLY A 51 7.85 9.16 3.15
CA GLY A 51 6.94 8.88 4.26
C GLY A 51 5.68 9.75 4.20
N LEU A 52 5.84 11.06 3.98
CA LEU A 52 4.74 12.02 3.85
C LEU A 52 3.86 11.74 2.62
N PHE A 53 4.45 11.35 1.48
CA PHE A 53 3.71 10.93 0.29
C PHE A 53 2.73 9.79 0.60
N ILE A 54 3.20 8.74 1.26
CA ILE A 54 2.36 7.60 1.66
C ILE A 54 1.33 8.03 2.73
N ALA A 55 1.76 8.80 3.72
CA ALA A 55 0.90 9.28 4.80
C ALA A 55 -0.24 10.16 4.27
N ALA A 56 0.07 11.16 3.45
CA ALA A 56 -0.94 12.01 2.82
C ALA A 56 -1.95 11.20 2.00
N GLY A 57 -1.48 10.21 1.22
CA GLY A 57 -2.35 9.32 0.48
C GLY A 57 -3.28 8.51 1.39
N THR A 58 -2.72 7.83 2.38
CA THR A 58 -3.52 6.91 3.22
C THR A 58 -4.47 7.64 4.17
N TRP A 59 -4.06 8.80 4.71
CA TRP A 59 -4.91 9.61 5.61
C TRP A 59 -6.02 10.35 4.88
N THR A 60 -5.90 10.55 3.57
CA THR A 60 -6.98 11.11 2.73
C THR A 60 -8.05 10.07 2.39
N MET A 61 -7.72 8.78 2.41
CA MET A 61 -8.64 7.71 1.98
C MET A 61 -10.01 7.70 2.68
N PRO A 62 -10.14 7.91 4.02
CA PRO A 62 -11.45 7.91 4.67
C PRO A 62 -12.43 8.96 4.11
N PHE A 63 -11.91 10.07 3.59
CA PHE A 63 -12.70 11.17 3.03
C PHE A 63 -13.11 10.92 1.57
N LEU A 64 -12.38 10.05 0.84
CA LEU A 64 -12.60 9.81 -0.57
C LEU A 64 -13.84 8.95 -0.86
N ALA A 65 -14.24 8.08 0.06
CA ALA A 65 -15.36 7.16 -0.16
C ALA A 65 -16.67 7.93 -0.48
N SER A 66 -16.99 8.95 0.31
CA SER A 66 -18.16 9.80 0.09
C SER A 66 -18.01 10.72 -1.13
N PHE A 67 -16.78 11.11 -1.45
CA PHE A 67 -16.50 11.96 -2.60
C PHE A 67 -16.67 11.22 -3.93
N ILE A 68 -16.22 9.96 -4.02
CA ILE A 68 -16.39 9.10 -5.21
C ILE A 68 -17.87 8.94 -5.58
N ASP A 69 -18.73 8.75 -4.57
CA ASP A 69 -20.16 8.54 -4.80
C ASP A 69 -20.86 9.81 -5.32
N LYS A 70 -20.38 10.99 -4.95
CA LYS A 70 -20.93 12.29 -5.37
C LYS A 70 -20.42 12.74 -6.74
N THR A 71 -19.12 12.65 -7.00
CA THR A 71 -18.48 13.20 -8.21
C THR A 71 -18.37 12.18 -9.35
N GLY A 72 -18.44 10.90 -9.03
CA GLY A 72 -18.21 9.81 -9.97
C GLY A 72 -16.71 9.56 -10.25
N PRO A 73 -16.39 8.36 -10.80
CA PRO A 73 -15.01 7.93 -10.97
C PRO A 73 -14.22 8.73 -12.01
N ARG A 74 -14.87 9.26 -13.05
CA ARG A 74 -14.18 10.00 -14.13
C ARG A 74 -13.53 11.27 -13.65
N ILE A 75 -14.27 12.10 -12.92
CA ILE A 75 -13.79 13.40 -12.42
C ILE A 75 -12.66 13.15 -11.43
N LEU A 76 -12.85 12.20 -10.51
CA LEU A 76 -11.83 11.90 -9.52
C LEU A 76 -10.55 11.35 -10.16
N MET A 77 -10.64 10.49 -11.18
CA MET A 77 -9.48 10.00 -11.92
C MET A 77 -8.76 11.12 -12.69
N ALA A 78 -9.52 12.05 -13.30
CA ALA A 78 -8.93 13.20 -13.99
C ALA A 78 -8.18 14.11 -13.02
N MET A 79 -8.79 14.46 -11.90
CA MET A 79 -8.11 15.21 -10.81
C MET A 79 -6.87 14.48 -10.32
N SER A 80 -6.95 13.18 -10.12
CA SER A 80 -5.82 12.36 -9.68
C SER A 80 -4.66 12.40 -10.66
N GLY A 81 -4.95 12.30 -11.96
CA GLY A 81 -3.92 12.38 -12.99
C GLY A 81 -3.19 13.73 -12.96
N VAL A 82 -3.93 14.83 -12.76
CA VAL A 82 -3.34 16.16 -12.60
C VAL A 82 -2.50 16.24 -11.31
N LEU A 83 -3.03 15.76 -10.19
CA LEU A 83 -2.29 15.76 -8.91
C LEU A 83 -1.00 14.92 -8.98
N CYS A 84 -1.05 13.76 -9.64
CA CYS A 84 0.13 12.94 -9.87
C CYS A 84 1.13 13.61 -10.82
N ALA A 85 0.65 14.21 -11.93
CA ALA A 85 1.51 14.92 -12.87
C ALA A 85 2.23 16.10 -12.22
N VAL A 86 1.49 16.95 -11.52
CA VAL A 86 2.04 18.13 -10.83
C VAL A 86 2.93 17.70 -9.66
N GLY A 87 2.38 16.87 -8.76
CA GLY A 87 3.09 16.49 -7.54
C GLY A 87 4.38 15.73 -7.80
N TRP A 88 4.36 14.71 -8.67
CA TRP A 88 5.55 13.93 -9.02
C TRP A 88 6.43 14.64 -10.05
N GLY A 89 5.84 15.19 -11.11
CA GLY A 89 6.59 15.80 -12.21
C GLY A 89 7.40 17.02 -11.79
N SER A 90 6.97 17.76 -10.77
CA SER A 90 7.69 18.94 -10.26
C SER A 90 8.80 18.61 -9.28
N LEU A 91 8.93 17.36 -8.80
CA LEU A 91 9.95 16.99 -7.79
C LEU A 91 11.39 17.19 -8.27
N GLY A 92 11.62 17.16 -9.58
CA GLY A 92 12.93 17.40 -10.15
C GLY A 92 13.40 18.88 -10.11
N HIS A 93 12.48 19.83 -9.84
CA HIS A 93 12.73 21.26 -9.89
C HIS A 93 12.49 21.96 -8.54
N VAL A 94 12.43 21.20 -7.45
CA VAL A 94 12.23 21.76 -6.11
C VAL A 94 13.47 22.48 -5.61
N GLY A 95 13.27 23.66 -5.01
CA GLY A 95 14.35 24.48 -4.45
C GLY A 95 14.46 24.40 -2.93
N SER A 96 13.53 23.70 -2.23
CA SER A 96 13.54 23.57 -0.78
C SER A 96 12.87 22.28 -0.32
N LEU A 97 13.20 21.81 0.90
CA LEU A 97 12.53 20.64 1.52
C LEU A 97 11.04 20.87 1.69
N THR A 98 10.61 22.08 2.01
CA THR A 98 9.17 22.38 2.18
C THR A 98 8.40 22.19 0.88
N SER A 99 8.93 22.72 -0.25
CA SER A 99 8.30 22.51 -1.57
C SER A 99 8.32 21.04 -1.99
N PHE A 100 9.42 20.35 -1.71
CA PHE A 100 9.53 18.91 -1.95
C PHE A 100 8.45 18.12 -1.19
N TYR A 101 8.31 18.34 0.13
CA TYR A 101 7.33 17.66 0.96
C TYR A 101 5.90 17.96 0.51
N ALA A 102 5.59 19.22 0.22
CA ALA A 102 4.26 19.62 -0.23
C ALA A 102 3.88 18.98 -1.56
N LEU A 103 4.75 19.03 -2.56
CA LEU A 103 4.50 18.45 -3.88
C LEU A 103 4.39 16.93 -3.83
N TYR A 104 5.25 16.28 -3.05
CA TYR A 104 5.20 14.83 -2.96
C TYR A 104 3.95 14.35 -2.17
N ALA A 105 3.52 15.11 -1.15
CA ALA A 105 2.24 14.85 -0.47
C ALA A 105 1.04 15.02 -1.43
N ILE A 106 1.05 16.03 -2.32
CA ILE A 106 0.04 16.22 -3.37
C ILE A 106 -0.02 15.00 -4.30
N ALA A 107 1.13 14.46 -4.73
CA ALA A 107 1.18 13.22 -5.49
C ALA A 107 0.56 12.05 -4.72
N GLY A 108 0.81 11.97 -3.40
CA GLY A 108 0.23 10.97 -2.51
C GLY A 108 -1.30 11.01 -2.46
N ILE A 109 -1.89 12.20 -2.40
CA ILE A 109 -3.35 12.38 -2.49
C ILE A 109 -3.87 11.89 -3.84
N GLY A 110 -3.19 12.24 -4.94
CA GLY A 110 -3.51 11.74 -6.28
C GLY A 110 -3.50 10.20 -6.34
N VAL A 111 -2.47 9.57 -5.78
CA VAL A 111 -2.38 8.10 -5.67
C VAL A 111 -3.57 7.50 -4.92
N ALA A 112 -3.95 8.09 -3.78
CA ALA A 112 -5.09 7.62 -3.00
C ALA A 112 -6.40 7.66 -3.79
N CYS A 113 -6.63 8.72 -4.56
CA CYS A 113 -7.82 8.87 -5.39
C CYS A 113 -7.90 7.79 -6.48
N VAL A 114 -6.80 7.50 -7.19
CA VAL A 114 -6.76 6.41 -8.19
C VAL A 114 -7.01 5.06 -7.52
N TYR A 115 -6.34 4.79 -6.39
CA TYR A 115 -6.48 3.53 -5.66
C TYR A 115 -7.93 3.30 -5.22
N ALA A 116 -8.54 4.30 -4.60
CA ALA A 116 -9.92 4.24 -4.15
C ALA A 116 -10.90 4.03 -5.32
N CYS A 117 -10.73 4.75 -6.44
CA CYS A 117 -11.51 4.55 -7.65
C CYS A 117 -11.36 3.14 -8.23
N GLY A 118 -10.13 2.65 -8.35
CA GLY A 118 -9.85 1.32 -8.90
C GLY A 118 -10.53 0.21 -8.12
N VAL A 119 -10.37 0.21 -6.79
CA VAL A 119 -11.00 -0.77 -5.90
C VAL A 119 -12.52 -0.66 -5.94
N ALA A 120 -13.07 0.57 -5.87
CA ALA A 120 -14.52 0.79 -5.94
C ALA A 120 -15.13 0.27 -7.26
N MET A 121 -14.45 0.50 -8.40
CA MET A 121 -14.89 0.00 -9.70
C MET A 121 -14.86 -1.53 -9.77
N ALA A 122 -13.81 -2.17 -9.25
CA ALA A 122 -13.72 -3.63 -9.19
C ALA A 122 -14.91 -4.23 -8.42
N VAL A 123 -15.21 -3.70 -7.25
CA VAL A 123 -16.30 -4.21 -6.39
C VAL A 123 -17.67 -3.95 -7.00
N LYS A 124 -17.91 -2.76 -7.58
CA LYS A 124 -19.21 -2.37 -8.16
C LYS A 124 -19.55 -3.13 -9.46
N TRP A 125 -18.54 -3.36 -10.32
CA TRP A 125 -18.76 -4.03 -11.62
C TRP A 125 -18.69 -5.55 -11.56
N PHE A 126 -18.05 -6.11 -10.53
CA PHE A 126 -17.86 -7.56 -10.37
C PHE A 126 -18.38 -8.07 -9.03
N PRO A 127 -19.69 -7.91 -8.73
CA PRO A 127 -20.27 -8.43 -7.50
C PRO A 127 -20.22 -9.96 -7.43
N ASP A 128 -20.12 -10.63 -8.59
CA ASP A 128 -19.97 -12.08 -8.77
C ASP A 128 -18.53 -12.57 -8.56
N LYS A 129 -17.53 -11.71 -8.75
CA LYS A 129 -16.10 -12.05 -8.72
C LYS A 129 -15.26 -10.98 -7.99
N ARG A 130 -15.78 -10.46 -6.86
CA ARG A 130 -15.16 -9.34 -6.11
C ARG A 130 -13.70 -9.60 -5.76
N GLY A 131 -13.38 -10.81 -5.29
CA GLY A 131 -12.01 -11.18 -4.92
C GLY A 131 -11.04 -11.13 -6.10
N ILE A 132 -11.43 -11.72 -7.24
CA ILE A 132 -10.59 -11.73 -8.46
C ILE A 132 -10.41 -10.30 -8.98
N ALA A 133 -11.48 -9.53 -9.09
CA ALA A 133 -11.42 -8.17 -9.61
C ALA A 133 -10.59 -7.24 -8.73
N SER A 134 -10.78 -7.29 -7.40
CA SER A 134 -9.97 -6.53 -6.44
C SER A 134 -8.51 -7.00 -6.43
N GLY A 135 -8.29 -8.31 -6.57
CA GLY A 135 -6.95 -8.89 -6.68
C GLY A 135 -6.19 -8.38 -7.91
N ILE A 136 -6.83 -8.37 -9.09
CA ILE A 136 -6.24 -7.82 -10.32
C ILE A 136 -5.85 -6.34 -10.11
N ILE A 137 -6.77 -5.53 -9.58
CA ILE A 137 -6.52 -4.10 -9.35
C ILE A 137 -5.36 -3.88 -8.38
N THR A 138 -5.37 -4.55 -7.24
CA THR A 138 -4.31 -4.38 -6.23
C THR A 138 -2.97 -4.97 -6.67
N ALA A 139 -2.99 -6.04 -7.48
CA ALA A 139 -1.79 -6.58 -8.11
C ALA A 139 -1.15 -5.58 -9.08
N GLY A 140 -1.96 -4.85 -9.87
CA GLY A 140 -1.46 -3.77 -10.74
C GLY A 140 -0.65 -2.73 -9.98
N TYR A 141 -1.12 -2.31 -8.80
CA TYR A 141 -0.36 -1.42 -7.92
C TYR A 141 0.95 -2.06 -7.42
N GLY A 142 0.90 -3.33 -7.00
CA GLY A 142 2.05 -4.03 -6.41
C GLY A 142 3.16 -4.33 -7.41
N MET A 143 2.81 -4.79 -8.62
CA MET A 143 3.79 -5.26 -9.60
C MET A 143 4.03 -4.29 -10.77
N GLY A 144 3.28 -3.19 -10.86
CA GLY A 144 3.38 -2.26 -11.98
C GLY A 144 4.78 -1.69 -12.19
N ALA A 145 5.50 -1.42 -11.11
CA ALA A 145 6.86 -0.88 -11.18
C ALA A 145 7.91 -1.85 -11.77
N ALA A 146 7.63 -3.14 -11.84
CA ALA A 146 8.59 -4.12 -12.36
C ALA A 146 9.03 -3.81 -13.80
N ALA A 147 8.09 -3.41 -14.66
CA ALA A 147 8.39 -3.03 -16.04
C ALA A 147 9.03 -1.64 -16.16
N PHE A 148 8.74 -0.74 -15.24
CA PHE A 148 9.17 0.67 -15.32
C PHE A 148 10.49 0.94 -14.61
N ASN A 149 10.84 0.21 -13.55
CA ASN A 149 12.08 0.45 -12.81
C ASN A 149 13.35 0.40 -13.68
N PRO A 150 13.55 -0.57 -14.59
CA PRO A 150 14.69 -0.55 -15.50
C PRO A 150 14.69 0.66 -16.43
N LEU A 151 13.50 1.05 -16.94
CA LEU A 151 13.34 2.24 -17.77
C LEU A 151 13.71 3.51 -17.00
N PHE A 152 13.21 3.67 -15.78
CA PHE A 152 13.51 4.85 -14.95
C PHE A 152 15.00 4.91 -14.60
N ASN A 153 15.62 3.79 -14.24
CA ASN A 153 17.05 3.74 -13.98
C ASN A 153 17.86 4.17 -15.22
N ARG A 154 17.45 3.75 -16.42
CA ARG A 154 18.06 4.20 -17.68
C ARG A 154 17.85 5.70 -17.93
N LEU A 155 16.62 6.20 -17.78
CA LEU A 155 16.30 7.61 -17.97
C LEU A 155 17.08 8.51 -17.01
N ILE A 156 17.17 8.15 -15.73
CA ILE A 156 17.94 8.90 -14.74
C ILE A 156 19.41 9.02 -15.15
N ARG A 157 19.97 7.99 -15.80
CA ARG A 157 21.36 8.01 -16.29
C ARG A 157 21.55 8.81 -17.58
N THR A 158 20.53 8.87 -18.45
CA THR A 158 20.64 9.49 -19.78
C THR A 158 20.22 10.94 -19.81
N ILE A 159 19.12 11.30 -19.15
CA ILE A 159 18.55 12.65 -19.14
C ILE A 159 18.55 13.31 -17.75
N GLY A 160 19.03 12.57 -16.71
CA GLY A 160 19.03 13.05 -15.33
C GLY A 160 17.74 12.78 -14.58
N TYR A 161 17.79 12.92 -13.25
CA TYR A 161 16.66 12.64 -12.39
C TYR A 161 15.52 13.68 -12.52
N SER A 162 15.88 14.96 -12.75
CA SER A 162 14.93 16.07 -12.88
C SER A 162 14.01 15.89 -14.08
N ASP A 163 14.59 15.69 -15.27
CA ASP A 163 13.82 15.47 -16.49
C ASP A 163 13.06 14.13 -16.44
N THR A 164 13.62 13.14 -15.77
CA THR A 164 12.91 11.86 -15.54
C THR A 164 11.64 12.07 -14.70
N PHE A 165 11.69 12.85 -13.61
CA PHE A 165 10.49 13.21 -12.86
C PHE A 165 9.47 13.92 -13.74
N PHE A 166 9.90 14.93 -14.50
CA PHE A 166 9.02 15.75 -15.33
C PHE A 166 8.28 14.89 -16.37
N TRP A 167 9.02 14.16 -17.22
CA TRP A 167 8.43 13.37 -18.29
C TRP A 167 7.60 12.20 -17.77
N THR A 168 8.04 11.53 -16.72
CA THR A 168 7.25 10.44 -16.12
C THR A 168 6.01 10.98 -15.41
N GLY A 169 6.07 12.15 -14.78
CA GLY A 169 4.91 12.80 -14.18
C GLY A 169 3.83 13.11 -15.20
N ILE A 170 4.20 13.74 -16.32
CA ILE A 170 3.27 14.05 -17.41
C ILE A 170 2.68 12.77 -18.01
N THR A 171 3.52 11.79 -18.34
CA THR A 171 3.04 10.55 -18.99
C THR A 171 2.14 9.74 -18.08
N HIS A 172 2.49 9.57 -16.79
CA HIS A 172 1.66 8.86 -15.82
C HIS A 172 0.35 9.59 -15.57
N GLY A 173 0.41 10.92 -15.37
CA GLY A 173 -0.79 11.72 -15.18
C GLY A 173 -1.74 11.65 -16.37
N LEU A 174 -1.22 11.78 -17.60
CA LEU A 174 -2.00 11.65 -18.83
C LEU A 174 -2.64 10.26 -18.95
N LEU A 175 -1.88 9.19 -18.71
CA LEU A 175 -2.40 7.82 -18.77
C LEU A 175 -3.48 7.56 -17.71
N ILE A 176 -3.36 8.14 -16.51
CA ILE A 176 -4.39 8.09 -15.46
C ILE A 176 -5.67 8.81 -15.95
N VAL A 177 -5.54 10.01 -16.52
CA VAL A 177 -6.69 10.76 -17.09
C VAL A 177 -7.37 9.94 -18.17
N LEU A 178 -6.63 9.45 -19.16
CA LEU A 178 -7.16 8.65 -20.26
C LEU A 178 -7.85 7.37 -19.77
N ALA A 179 -7.25 6.66 -18.83
CA ALA A 179 -7.86 5.50 -18.18
C ALA A 179 -9.18 5.90 -17.48
N GLY A 180 -9.19 7.05 -16.81
CA GLY A 180 -10.36 7.59 -16.11
C GLY A 180 -11.55 7.88 -17.03
N LEU A 181 -11.32 8.31 -18.26
CA LEU A 181 -12.39 8.60 -19.22
C LEU A 181 -13.28 7.38 -19.52
N VAL A 182 -12.73 6.18 -19.39
CA VAL A 182 -13.45 4.91 -19.60
C VAL A 182 -14.28 4.50 -18.39
N LEU A 183 -13.96 5.01 -17.19
CA LEU A 183 -14.58 4.58 -15.95
C LEU A 183 -15.94 5.27 -15.74
N VAL A 184 -16.96 4.46 -15.47
CA VAL A 184 -18.30 4.91 -15.08
C VAL A 184 -18.86 3.97 -14.02
N ASN A 185 -19.72 4.48 -13.15
CA ASN A 185 -20.48 3.63 -12.24
C ASN A 185 -21.40 2.68 -13.02
N PRO A 186 -21.71 1.48 -12.49
CA PRO A 186 -22.75 0.63 -13.03
C PRO A 186 -24.10 1.39 -13.06
N PRO A 187 -24.97 1.11 -14.05
CA PRO A 187 -26.29 1.69 -14.08
C PRO A 187 -27.11 1.27 -12.86
N SER A 188 -28.08 2.11 -12.46
CA SER A 188 -29.03 1.77 -11.39
C SER A 188 -29.74 0.47 -11.73
N GLY A 189 -29.75 -0.49 -10.78
CA GLY A 189 -30.33 -1.81 -10.99
C GLY A 189 -29.39 -2.86 -11.60
N TYR A 190 -28.11 -2.56 -11.81
CA TYR A 190 -27.12 -3.55 -12.26
C TYR A 190 -27.01 -4.71 -11.26
N LYS A 191 -27.53 -5.87 -11.66
CA LYS A 191 -27.48 -7.10 -10.87
C LYS A 191 -26.74 -8.18 -11.65
N VAL A 192 -25.75 -8.78 -11.03
CA VAL A 192 -25.13 -10.03 -11.48
C VAL A 192 -25.34 -11.04 -10.35
N ALA A 193 -25.71 -12.28 -10.67
CA ALA A 193 -25.90 -13.31 -9.66
C ALA A 193 -24.63 -13.42 -8.79
N ALA A 194 -24.78 -13.25 -7.49
CA ALA A 194 -23.68 -13.35 -6.55
C ALA A 194 -23.21 -14.82 -6.48
N ALA A 195 -21.89 -15.03 -6.50
CA ALA A 195 -21.34 -16.36 -6.28
C ALA A 195 -21.66 -16.83 -4.85
N ALA A 196 -22.03 -18.11 -4.69
CA ALA A 196 -22.29 -18.71 -3.39
C ALA A 196 -21.01 -18.64 -2.53
N VAL A 197 -21.11 -18.03 -1.36
CA VAL A 197 -20.00 -17.90 -0.41
C VAL A 197 -19.86 -19.23 0.34
N LYS A 198 -18.68 -19.84 0.32
CA LYS A 198 -18.38 -21.05 1.09
C LYS A 198 -18.13 -20.67 2.56
N PRO A 199 -18.87 -21.24 3.54
CA PRO A 199 -18.71 -20.87 4.94
C PRO A 199 -17.66 -21.75 5.63
N LYS A 200 -16.42 -21.27 5.76
CA LYS A 200 -15.41 -21.89 6.65
C LYS A 200 -14.64 -20.89 7.52
N ILE A 201 -15.04 -19.63 7.53
CA ILE A 201 -14.29 -18.54 8.18
C ILE A 201 -15.15 -18.01 9.34
N ARG A 202 -14.50 -17.71 10.49
CA ARG A 202 -15.12 -17.07 11.63
C ARG A 202 -15.63 -15.70 11.24
N ARG A 203 -16.94 -15.54 11.09
CA ARG A 203 -17.58 -14.37 10.52
C ARG A 203 -18.66 -13.83 11.46
N HIS A 204 -18.76 -12.51 11.51
CA HIS A 204 -19.86 -11.83 12.20
C HIS A 204 -21.01 -11.56 11.22
N ASP A 205 -22.26 -11.76 11.68
CA ASP A 205 -23.46 -11.49 10.88
C ASP A 205 -23.90 -10.01 10.97
N LEU A 206 -23.27 -9.21 11.83
CA LEU A 206 -23.59 -7.80 12.06
C LEU A 206 -22.66 -6.90 11.24
N ASP A 207 -23.25 -5.87 10.62
CA ASP A 207 -22.50 -4.80 9.97
C ASP A 207 -22.25 -3.65 10.94
N PHE A 208 -20.98 -3.24 11.08
CA PHE A 208 -20.57 -2.12 11.90
C PHE A 208 -20.33 -0.89 11.02
N ASN A 209 -20.72 0.29 11.49
CA ASN A 209 -20.25 1.54 10.92
C ASN A 209 -18.85 1.90 11.47
N CYS A 210 -18.20 2.92 10.90
CA CYS A 210 -16.84 3.27 11.28
C CYS A 210 -16.73 3.70 12.76
N TRP A 211 -17.72 4.39 13.30
CA TRP A 211 -17.71 4.84 14.69
C TRP A 211 -17.92 3.70 15.69
N GLU A 212 -18.78 2.74 15.34
CA GLU A 212 -18.95 1.51 16.11
C GLU A 212 -17.66 0.69 16.12
N MET A 213 -17.01 0.56 14.97
CA MET A 213 -15.73 -0.15 14.85
C MET A 213 -14.63 0.52 15.69
N LEU A 214 -14.48 1.85 15.60
CA LEU A 214 -13.48 2.62 16.35
C LEU A 214 -13.65 2.55 17.89
N ARG A 215 -14.82 2.13 18.37
CA ARG A 215 -15.07 1.91 19.80
C ARG A 215 -14.68 0.51 20.27
N THR A 216 -14.24 -0.37 19.39
CA THR A 216 -13.86 -1.74 19.73
C THR A 216 -12.36 -1.90 19.92
N PRO A 217 -11.88 -2.61 20.94
CA PRO A 217 -10.44 -2.84 21.12
C PRO A 217 -9.82 -3.67 19.97
N GLN A 218 -10.59 -4.53 19.31
CA GLN A 218 -10.16 -5.37 18.21
C GLN A 218 -9.62 -4.52 17.04
N PHE A 219 -10.23 -3.37 16.77
CA PHE A 219 -9.75 -2.44 15.74
C PHE A 219 -8.32 -1.98 16.04
N TYR A 220 -8.03 -1.60 17.28
CA TYR A 220 -6.70 -1.10 17.65
C TYR A 220 -5.64 -2.19 17.61
N PHE A 221 -5.97 -3.43 17.93
CA PHE A 221 -5.07 -4.55 17.73
C PHE A 221 -4.73 -4.75 16.25
N LEU A 222 -5.72 -4.69 15.37
CA LEU A 222 -5.49 -4.79 13.93
C LEU A 222 -4.71 -3.59 13.40
N PHE A 223 -5.00 -2.38 13.88
CA PHE A 223 -4.31 -1.16 13.49
C PHE A 223 -2.82 -1.21 13.86
N ILE A 224 -2.51 -1.57 15.10
CA ILE A 224 -1.13 -1.68 15.58
C ILE A 224 -0.41 -2.83 14.86
N ALA A 225 -1.06 -3.97 14.64
CA ALA A 225 -0.47 -5.07 13.87
C ALA A 225 -0.13 -4.63 12.43
N MET A 226 -1.06 -3.94 11.75
CA MET A 226 -0.84 -3.42 10.40
C MET A 226 0.28 -2.37 10.35
N LEU A 227 0.35 -1.51 11.36
CA LEU A 227 1.42 -0.53 11.50
C LEU A 227 2.77 -1.22 11.62
N MET A 228 2.91 -2.16 12.58
CA MET A 228 4.17 -2.84 12.85
C MET A 228 4.68 -3.64 11.65
N ILE A 229 3.82 -4.43 11.02
CA ILE A 229 4.24 -5.23 9.84
C ILE A 229 4.52 -4.36 8.62
N GLY A 230 3.83 -3.23 8.49
CA GLY A 230 4.00 -2.28 7.39
C GLY A 230 5.39 -1.62 7.37
N ILE A 231 6.01 -1.41 8.54
CA ILE A 231 7.29 -0.70 8.67
C ILE A 231 8.39 -1.40 7.87
N GLY A 232 8.55 -2.72 8.03
CA GLY A 232 9.62 -3.47 7.37
C GLY A 232 9.58 -3.42 5.85
N GLY A 233 8.42 -3.65 5.26
CA GLY A 233 8.28 -3.62 3.81
C GLY A 233 8.39 -2.21 3.22
N LEU A 234 7.89 -1.18 3.91
CA LEU A 234 8.04 0.21 3.48
C LEU A 234 9.49 0.70 3.63
N MET A 235 10.20 0.25 4.67
CA MET A 235 11.64 0.48 4.83
C MET A 235 12.41 -0.09 3.63
N VAL A 236 12.21 -1.36 3.30
CA VAL A 236 12.90 -1.96 2.14
C VAL A 236 12.48 -1.30 0.82
N THR A 237 11.21 -0.94 0.66
CA THR A 237 10.73 -0.21 -0.53
C THR A 237 11.47 1.12 -0.74
N ALA A 238 11.62 1.90 0.32
CA ALA A 238 12.27 3.20 0.27
C ALA A 238 13.80 3.10 0.14
N GLN A 239 14.40 2.09 0.76
CA GLN A 239 15.85 2.00 0.97
C GLN A 239 16.52 0.93 0.07
N LEU A 240 15.81 0.26 -0.83
CA LEU A 240 16.37 -0.87 -1.59
C LEU A 240 17.69 -0.52 -2.28
N LYS A 241 17.74 0.61 -3.00
CA LYS A 241 18.96 1.06 -3.68
C LYS A 241 20.04 1.57 -2.71
N PRO A 242 19.75 2.41 -1.69
CA PRO A 242 20.70 2.76 -0.65
C PRO A 242 21.32 1.55 0.05
N VAL A 243 20.49 0.56 0.42
CA VAL A 243 20.96 -0.70 1.05
C VAL A 243 21.85 -1.50 0.10
N ALA A 244 21.45 -1.65 -1.17
CA ALA A 244 22.28 -2.34 -2.17
C ALA A 244 23.64 -1.65 -2.38
N THR A 245 23.66 -0.32 -2.35
CA THR A 245 24.91 0.45 -2.45
C THR A 245 25.83 0.22 -1.25
N ASP A 246 25.28 0.25 -0.01
CA ASP A 246 26.02 -0.01 1.21
C ASP A 246 26.57 -1.46 1.26
N PHE A 247 25.77 -2.43 0.79
CA PHE A 247 26.15 -3.84 0.72
C PHE A 247 27.07 -4.16 -0.46
N LYS A 248 27.44 -3.16 -1.28
CA LYS A 248 28.28 -3.28 -2.48
C LYS A 248 27.73 -4.29 -3.51
N ILE A 249 26.41 -4.33 -3.65
CA ILE A 249 25.71 -5.19 -4.60
C ILE A 249 25.89 -4.66 -6.02
N GLY A 250 26.17 -5.57 -6.97
CA GLY A 250 26.37 -5.23 -8.37
C GLY A 250 25.10 -4.63 -9.02
N GLU A 251 25.30 -3.75 -10.01
CA GLU A 251 24.19 -3.06 -10.67
C GLU A 251 23.22 -4.02 -11.38
N ALA A 252 23.73 -5.13 -11.93
CA ALA A 252 22.88 -6.15 -12.55
C ALA A 252 21.94 -6.79 -11.52
N ALA A 253 22.47 -7.15 -10.34
CA ALA A 253 21.68 -7.72 -9.26
C ALA A 253 20.66 -6.72 -8.71
N LEU A 254 21.04 -5.46 -8.53
CA LEU A 254 20.11 -4.39 -8.14
C LEU A 254 18.97 -4.25 -9.18
N THR A 255 19.29 -4.28 -10.47
CA THR A 255 18.28 -4.21 -11.53
C THR A 255 17.31 -5.39 -11.46
N ILE A 256 17.83 -6.60 -11.23
CA ILE A 256 17.02 -7.82 -11.05
C ILE A 256 16.13 -7.67 -9.78
N ALA A 257 16.68 -7.18 -8.67
CA ALA A 257 15.90 -6.95 -7.45
C ALA A 257 14.77 -5.94 -7.68
N LEU A 258 15.04 -4.83 -8.39
CA LEU A 258 14.05 -3.80 -8.74
C LEU A 258 12.92 -4.31 -9.65
N VAL A 259 13.13 -5.40 -10.38
CA VAL A 259 12.09 -6.07 -11.18
C VAL A 259 11.35 -7.12 -10.35
N LEU A 260 12.09 -7.99 -9.66
CA LEU A 260 11.51 -9.14 -8.96
C LEU A 260 10.76 -8.78 -7.69
N THR A 261 11.20 -7.75 -6.95
CA THR A 261 10.54 -7.37 -5.69
C THR A 261 9.10 -6.86 -5.89
N PRO A 262 8.77 -5.99 -6.88
CA PRO A 262 7.38 -5.65 -7.16
C PRO A 262 6.56 -6.84 -7.68
N LEU A 263 7.14 -7.73 -8.49
CA LEU A 263 6.47 -8.95 -8.94
C LEU A 263 6.14 -9.86 -7.75
N ALA A 264 7.07 -10.05 -6.82
CA ALA A 264 6.85 -10.80 -5.60
C ALA A 264 5.74 -10.17 -4.75
N ASN A 265 5.74 -8.83 -4.58
CA ASN A 265 4.70 -8.12 -3.84
C ASN A 265 3.31 -8.31 -4.45
N GLY A 266 3.18 -8.20 -5.77
CA GLY A 266 1.90 -8.43 -6.45
C GLY A 266 1.44 -9.88 -6.37
N SER A 267 2.36 -10.84 -6.59
CA SER A 267 2.08 -12.28 -6.54
C SER A 267 1.74 -12.76 -5.12
N SER A 268 2.36 -12.18 -4.10
CA SER A 268 2.12 -12.51 -2.69
C SER A 268 0.65 -12.33 -2.30
N ARG A 269 -0.02 -11.35 -2.86
CA ARG A 269 -1.44 -11.08 -2.60
C ARG A 269 -2.34 -12.22 -3.04
N ILE A 270 -2.04 -12.83 -4.17
CA ILE A 270 -2.76 -14.00 -4.69
C ILE A 270 -2.41 -15.23 -3.85
N LEU A 271 -1.12 -15.47 -3.62
CA LEU A 271 -0.62 -16.62 -2.88
C LEU A 271 -1.19 -16.67 -1.45
N TRP A 272 -0.99 -15.61 -0.67
CA TRP A 272 -1.42 -15.57 0.72
C TRP A 272 -2.94 -15.47 0.87
N GLY A 273 -3.63 -14.82 -0.07
CA GLY A 273 -5.08 -14.85 -0.15
C GLY A 273 -5.60 -16.27 -0.29
N TRP A 274 -5.00 -17.05 -1.21
CA TRP A 274 -5.33 -18.46 -1.42
C TRP A 274 -4.99 -19.32 -0.18
N VAL A 275 -3.79 -19.17 0.39
CA VAL A 275 -3.39 -19.89 1.62
C VAL A 275 -4.37 -19.60 2.77
N SER A 276 -4.83 -18.36 2.89
CA SER A 276 -5.74 -17.97 3.98
C SER A 276 -7.13 -18.58 3.90
N ASP A 277 -7.54 -19.00 2.72
CA ASP A 277 -8.82 -19.70 2.54
C ASP A 277 -8.77 -21.14 3.08
N TYR A 278 -7.56 -21.71 3.26
CA TYR A 278 -7.36 -23.07 3.83
C TYR A 278 -6.93 -23.03 5.31
N LEU A 279 -5.95 -22.19 5.66
CA LEU A 279 -5.39 -22.11 7.02
C LEU A 279 -6.21 -21.21 7.97
N GLY A 280 -7.05 -20.33 7.40
CA GLY A 280 -7.69 -19.24 8.13
C GLY A 280 -6.81 -17.99 8.19
N ARG A 281 -7.44 -16.81 8.43
CA ARG A 281 -6.79 -15.51 8.30
C ARG A 281 -5.64 -15.33 9.29
N GLU A 282 -5.89 -15.60 10.57
CA GLU A 282 -4.95 -15.31 11.65
C GLU A 282 -3.71 -16.22 11.60
N TRP A 283 -3.87 -17.51 11.27
CA TRP A 283 -2.73 -18.40 11.09
C TRP A 283 -1.88 -18.03 9.88
N THR A 284 -2.51 -17.61 8.79
CA THR A 284 -1.81 -17.13 7.61
C THR A 284 -1.02 -15.86 7.90
N MET A 285 -1.62 -14.90 8.62
CA MET A 285 -0.94 -13.68 9.07
C MET A 285 0.26 -14.03 9.96
N PHE A 286 0.07 -14.91 10.95
CA PHE A 286 1.17 -15.36 11.82
C PHE A 286 2.34 -15.92 11.01
N THR A 287 2.05 -16.84 10.07
CA THR A 287 3.09 -17.50 9.27
C THR A 287 3.83 -16.50 8.37
N ALA A 288 3.09 -15.64 7.66
CA ALA A 288 3.68 -14.67 6.76
C ALA A 288 4.53 -13.64 7.51
N PHE A 289 4.05 -13.11 8.64
CA PHE A 289 4.74 -12.11 9.44
C PHE A 289 5.98 -12.70 10.15
N LEU A 290 5.90 -13.94 10.61
CA LEU A 290 7.06 -14.67 11.15
C LEU A 290 8.15 -14.86 10.09
N LEU A 291 7.76 -15.29 8.88
CA LEU A 291 8.69 -15.43 7.77
C LEU A 291 9.31 -14.08 7.38
N GLN A 292 8.54 -12.99 7.38
CA GLN A 292 9.07 -11.66 7.14
C GLN A 292 10.11 -11.27 8.18
N ALA A 293 9.86 -11.53 9.47
CA ALA A 293 10.83 -11.28 10.53
C ALA A 293 12.13 -12.05 10.30
N ILE A 294 12.04 -13.34 9.95
CA ILE A 294 13.20 -14.20 9.65
C ILE A 294 13.99 -13.65 8.46
N PHE A 295 13.31 -13.27 7.35
CA PHE A 295 13.99 -12.77 6.16
C PHE A 295 14.63 -11.40 6.37
N LEU A 296 14.03 -10.52 7.17
CA LEU A 296 14.63 -9.24 7.55
C LEU A 296 15.90 -9.44 8.40
N VAL A 297 15.90 -10.37 9.35
CA VAL A 297 17.12 -10.71 10.10
C VAL A 297 18.18 -11.30 9.18
N ALA A 298 17.81 -12.26 8.33
CA ALA A 298 18.72 -12.88 7.38
C ALA A 298 19.37 -11.85 6.43
N ALA A 299 18.62 -10.80 6.06
CA ALA A 299 19.14 -9.75 5.20
C ALA A 299 20.32 -8.98 5.82
N THR A 300 20.41 -8.88 7.14
CA THR A 300 21.51 -8.16 7.83
C THR A 300 22.87 -8.86 7.69
N THR A 301 22.86 -10.18 7.55
CA THR A 301 24.06 -11.03 7.45
C THR A 301 24.22 -11.64 6.07
N LEU A 302 23.27 -12.50 5.68
CA LEU A 302 23.34 -13.22 4.41
C LEU A 302 23.16 -12.28 3.19
N GLY A 303 22.42 -11.18 3.32
CA GLY A 303 22.23 -10.20 2.25
C GLY A 303 23.52 -9.50 1.81
N ARG A 304 24.58 -9.53 2.63
CA ARG A 304 25.90 -8.97 2.35
C ARG A 304 26.87 -9.99 1.71
N THR A 305 26.51 -11.26 1.66
CA THR A 305 27.42 -12.32 1.19
C THR A 305 27.55 -12.37 -0.34
N GLY A 306 26.67 -11.71 -1.07
CA GLY A 306 26.75 -11.61 -2.53
C GLY A 306 25.40 -11.27 -3.21
N ASP A 307 25.53 -10.97 -4.47
CA ASP A 307 24.45 -10.48 -5.33
C ASP A 307 23.20 -11.37 -5.32
N VAL A 308 23.39 -12.68 -5.49
CA VAL A 308 22.28 -13.64 -5.57
C VAL A 308 21.52 -13.71 -4.25
N MET A 309 22.24 -13.78 -3.13
CA MET A 309 21.61 -13.86 -1.81
C MET A 309 20.83 -12.59 -1.46
N PHE A 310 21.38 -11.42 -1.83
CA PHE A 310 20.68 -10.15 -1.68
C PHE A 310 19.34 -10.17 -2.44
N VAL A 311 19.36 -10.53 -3.73
CA VAL A 311 18.15 -10.57 -4.56
C VAL A 311 17.12 -11.53 -3.97
N VAL A 312 17.54 -12.75 -3.61
CA VAL A 312 16.65 -13.77 -3.03
C VAL A 312 15.99 -13.26 -1.76
N LEU A 313 16.76 -12.68 -0.82
CA LEU A 313 16.20 -12.20 0.44
C LEU A 313 15.26 -11.00 0.24
N MET A 314 15.60 -10.06 -0.63
CA MET A 314 14.68 -8.94 -0.94
C MET A 314 13.38 -9.44 -1.56
N VAL A 315 13.43 -10.40 -2.48
CA VAL A 315 12.25 -11.03 -3.08
C VAL A 315 11.40 -11.73 -2.01
N LEU A 316 12.03 -12.48 -1.08
CA LEU A 316 11.32 -13.16 0.01
C LEU A 316 10.67 -12.17 0.99
N VAL A 317 11.33 -11.07 1.32
CA VAL A 317 10.73 -10.00 2.13
C VAL A 317 9.48 -9.44 1.45
N PHE A 318 9.52 -9.16 0.14
CA PHE A 318 8.35 -8.65 -0.58
C PHE A 318 7.25 -9.72 -0.78
N LEU A 319 7.64 -10.99 -0.90
CA LEU A 319 6.69 -12.11 -0.98
C LEU A 319 5.92 -12.33 0.33
N THR A 320 6.50 -11.96 1.47
CA THR A 320 5.88 -12.06 2.80
C THR A 320 5.33 -10.73 3.32
N TRP A 321 5.36 -9.66 2.51
CA TRP A 321 4.84 -8.35 2.90
C TRP A 321 3.57 -7.94 2.14
N GLY A 322 3.40 -8.36 0.88
CA GLY A 322 2.26 -7.93 0.06
C GLY A 322 0.90 -8.45 0.56
N GLU A 323 0.90 -9.51 1.35
CA GLU A 323 -0.30 -10.14 1.93
C GLU A 323 -1.08 -9.20 2.86
N LEU A 324 -0.44 -8.23 3.51
CA LEU A 324 -1.14 -7.30 4.40
C LEU A 324 -2.29 -6.57 3.69
N TYR A 325 -2.14 -6.33 2.38
CA TYR A 325 -3.17 -5.66 1.57
C TYR A 325 -4.35 -6.56 1.18
N VAL A 326 -4.29 -7.84 1.51
CA VAL A 326 -5.37 -8.83 1.29
C VAL A 326 -5.91 -9.37 2.61
N LEU A 327 -5.03 -9.70 3.55
CA LEU A 327 -5.45 -10.35 4.80
C LEU A 327 -6.14 -9.39 5.76
N PHE A 328 -5.61 -8.16 5.93
CA PHE A 328 -6.25 -7.17 6.81
C PHE A 328 -7.65 -6.74 6.35
N PRO A 329 -7.90 -6.41 5.06
CA PRO A 329 -9.26 -6.11 4.62
C PRO A 329 -10.19 -7.33 4.72
N ALA A 330 -9.68 -8.55 4.48
CA ALA A 330 -10.47 -9.77 4.63
C ALA A 330 -10.86 -9.99 6.10
N LEU A 331 -9.91 -9.93 7.03
CA LEU A 331 -10.15 -10.10 8.46
C LEU A 331 -11.06 -8.99 9.01
N LEU A 332 -10.88 -7.75 8.54
CA LEU A 332 -11.76 -6.63 8.92
C LEU A 332 -13.20 -6.88 8.47
N GLY A 333 -13.39 -7.38 7.23
CA GLY A 333 -14.70 -7.76 6.70
C GLY A 333 -15.33 -8.91 7.49
N ASP A 334 -14.53 -9.89 7.95
CA ASP A 334 -14.98 -11.00 8.79
C ASP A 334 -15.41 -10.52 10.20
N PHE A 335 -14.77 -9.49 10.75
CA PHE A 335 -15.06 -8.96 12.10
C PHE A 335 -16.18 -7.93 12.11
N TYR A 336 -16.28 -7.06 11.09
CA TYR A 336 -17.15 -5.88 11.11
C TYR A 336 -18.20 -5.87 9.99
N GLY A 337 -18.31 -6.96 9.23
CA GLY A 337 -19.27 -7.08 8.14
C GLY A 337 -18.84 -6.39 6.86
N SER A 338 -19.67 -6.51 5.83
CA SER A 338 -19.31 -6.09 4.47
C SER A 338 -19.94 -4.77 4.02
N LYS A 339 -21.01 -4.31 4.68
CA LYS A 339 -21.78 -3.13 4.25
C LYS A 339 -20.95 -1.84 4.22
N ASN A 340 -20.15 -1.61 5.26
CA ASN A 340 -19.30 -0.41 5.40
C ASN A 340 -17.80 -0.74 5.21
N SER A 341 -17.46 -1.90 4.64
CA SER A 341 -16.09 -2.41 4.61
C SER A 341 -15.08 -1.45 3.96
N ALA A 342 -15.48 -0.70 2.94
CA ALA A 342 -14.60 0.25 2.27
C ALA A 342 -14.17 1.40 3.20
N LEU A 343 -15.11 2.00 3.91
CA LEU A 343 -14.83 3.07 4.87
C LEU A 343 -14.08 2.53 6.10
N ASN A 344 -14.52 1.41 6.65
CA ASN A 344 -13.86 0.76 7.78
C ASN A 344 -12.40 0.41 7.45
N TYR A 345 -12.15 -0.14 6.27
CA TYR A 345 -10.78 -0.45 5.83
C TYR A 345 -9.93 0.80 5.60
N SER A 346 -10.50 1.91 5.12
CA SER A 346 -9.73 3.14 4.92
C SER A 346 -9.19 3.71 6.24
N PHE A 347 -9.93 3.58 7.34
CA PHE A 347 -9.42 3.90 8.68
C PHE A 347 -8.30 2.95 9.11
N LEU A 348 -8.44 1.65 8.91
CA LEU A 348 -7.37 0.69 9.21
C LEU A 348 -6.14 0.94 8.33
N TYR A 349 -6.34 1.19 7.04
CA TYR A 349 -5.27 1.45 6.08
C TYR A 349 -4.44 2.69 6.39
N SER A 350 -4.99 3.64 7.18
CA SER A 350 -4.24 4.81 7.64
C SER A 350 -3.01 4.45 8.50
N ALA A 351 -2.98 3.25 9.09
CA ALA A 351 -1.80 2.70 9.78
C ALA A 351 -0.57 2.63 8.86
N LYS A 352 -0.77 2.39 7.55
CA LYS A 352 0.31 2.42 6.55
C LYS A 352 0.99 3.79 6.48
N GLY A 353 0.25 4.88 6.68
CA GLY A 353 0.81 6.23 6.70
C GLY A 353 1.82 6.41 7.84
N PHE A 354 1.46 5.99 9.05
CA PHE A 354 2.40 6.00 10.18
C PHE A 354 3.57 5.04 9.94
N ALA A 355 3.30 3.84 9.43
CA ALA A 355 4.34 2.86 9.12
C ALA A 355 5.35 3.39 8.08
N SER A 356 4.91 4.23 7.12
CA SER A 356 5.82 4.79 6.12
C SER A 356 6.78 5.82 6.70
N LEU A 357 6.30 6.69 7.59
CA LEU A 357 7.15 7.67 8.27
C LEU A 357 8.23 6.97 9.10
N LEU A 358 7.85 5.92 9.85
CA LEU A 358 8.78 5.13 10.64
C LEU A 358 9.74 4.32 9.75
N GLY A 359 9.24 3.66 8.73
CA GLY A 359 10.01 2.77 7.86
C GLY A 359 10.94 3.51 6.88
N SER A 360 10.60 4.72 6.44
CA SER A 360 11.45 5.48 5.51
C SER A 360 12.34 6.49 6.24
N GLY A 361 11.74 7.46 6.93
CA GLY A 361 12.45 8.57 7.54
C GLY A 361 13.34 8.12 8.72
N ILE A 362 12.76 7.40 9.69
CA ILE A 362 13.52 6.95 10.87
C ILE A 362 14.60 5.94 10.46
N ALA A 363 14.33 5.02 9.53
CA ALA A 363 15.36 4.08 9.09
C ALA A 363 16.57 4.77 8.45
N ALA A 364 16.35 5.80 7.62
CA ALA A 364 17.44 6.59 7.05
C ALA A 364 18.20 7.36 8.12
N THR A 365 17.49 8.01 9.07
CA THR A 365 18.11 8.71 10.21
C THR A 365 18.95 7.77 11.08
N LEU A 366 18.50 6.53 11.31
CA LEU A 366 19.26 5.53 12.02
C LEU A 366 20.54 5.16 11.27
N PHE A 367 20.45 4.96 9.96
CA PHE A 367 21.61 4.70 9.12
C PHE A 367 22.64 5.85 9.17
N GLU A 368 22.20 7.10 9.04
CA GLU A 368 23.08 8.26 9.12
C GLU A 368 23.82 8.38 10.45
N LYS A 369 23.14 8.05 11.56
CA LYS A 369 23.72 8.10 12.90
C LYS A 369 24.63 6.92 13.23
N THR A 370 24.36 5.73 12.67
CA THR A 370 25.02 4.48 13.08
C THR A 370 25.96 3.92 12.00
N GLY A 371 25.87 4.40 10.76
CA GLY A 371 26.62 3.89 9.61
C GLY A 371 26.23 2.49 9.17
N THR A 372 25.08 1.94 9.66
CA THR A 372 24.64 0.59 9.31
C THR A 372 23.13 0.47 9.22
N TRP A 373 22.64 -0.34 8.27
CA TRP A 373 21.22 -0.68 8.14
C TRP A 373 20.73 -1.73 9.16
N ASN A 374 21.64 -2.35 9.90
CA ASN A 374 21.30 -3.46 10.80
C ASN A 374 20.19 -3.08 11.80
N TYR A 375 20.26 -1.88 12.39
CA TYR A 375 19.24 -1.43 13.37
C TYR A 375 17.86 -1.27 12.73
N ALA A 376 17.79 -0.79 11.49
CA ALA A 376 16.54 -0.67 10.77
C ALA A 376 15.94 -2.03 10.42
N PHE A 377 16.77 -2.98 9.94
CA PHE A 377 16.33 -4.34 9.62
C PHE A 377 15.92 -5.13 10.87
N ILE A 378 16.75 -5.12 11.93
CA ILE A 378 16.44 -5.85 13.17
C ILE A 378 15.22 -5.24 13.86
N GLY A 379 15.14 -3.92 13.96
CA GLY A 379 13.96 -3.24 14.52
C GLY A 379 12.69 -3.60 13.76
N SER A 380 12.73 -3.60 12.43
CA SER A 380 11.60 -4.03 11.59
C SER A 380 11.25 -5.52 11.80
N ALA A 381 12.25 -6.38 11.98
CA ALA A 381 12.05 -7.80 12.24
C ALA A 381 11.38 -8.05 13.60
N VAL A 382 11.79 -7.32 14.64
CA VAL A 382 11.15 -7.38 15.97
C VAL A 382 9.68 -6.96 15.86
N LEU A 383 9.38 -5.85 15.14
CA LEU A 383 8.02 -5.39 14.94
C LEU A 383 7.18 -6.39 14.12
N ALA A 384 7.78 -7.04 13.11
CA ALA A 384 7.10 -8.10 12.35
C ALA A 384 6.79 -9.31 13.23
N LEU A 385 7.72 -9.72 14.13
CA LEU A 385 7.49 -10.79 15.10
C LEU A 385 6.38 -10.41 16.10
N CYS A 386 6.38 -9.19 16.62
CA CYS A 386 5.31 -8.69 17.48
C CYS A 386 3.96 -8.72 16.76
N SER A 387 3.92 -8.31 15.48
CA SER A 387 2.70 -8.40 14.67
C SER A 387 2.24 -9.84 14.44
N ALA A 388 3.17 -10.79 14.24
CA ALA A 388 2.87 -12.22 14.15
C ALA A 388 2.20 -12.73 15.44
N LEU A 389 2.78 -12.44 16.60
CA LEU A 389 2.22 -12.82 17.90
C LEU A 389 0.84 -12.16 18.13
N MET A 390 0.68 -10.91 17.70
CA MET A 390 -0.60 -10.22 17.80
C MET A 390 -1.68 -10.87 16.93
N ALA A 391 -1.35 -11.42 15.76
CA ALA A 391 -2.30 -12.18 14.95
C ALA A 391 -2.85 -13.41 15.69
N LEU A 392 -2.01 -14.13 16.45
CA LEU A 392 -2.44 -15.22 17.31
C LEU A 392 -3.29 -14.74 18.49
N PHE A 393 -2.96 -13.58 19.05
CA PHE A 393 -3.75 -12.97 20.13
C PHE A 393 -5.13 -12.57 19.62
N VAL A 394 -5.22 -11.92 18.46
CA VAL A 394 -6.50 -11.53 17.83
C VAL A 394 -7.41 -12.75 17.59
N ARG A 395 -6.83 -13.91 17.28
CA ARG A 395 -7.58 -15.15 17.16
C ARG A 395 -8.28 -15.59 18.45
N ARG A 396 -7.71 -15.25 19.63
CA ARG A 396 -8.22 -15.67 20.94
C ARG A 396 -9.28 -14.73 21.52
N ILE A 397 -9.28 -13.48 21.10
CA ILE A 397 -10.26 -12.51 21.59
C ILE A 397 -11.65 -12.77 20.98
N PRO A 398 -12.74 -12.44 21.69
CA PRO A 398 -14.08 -12.57 21.15
C PRO A 398 -14.28 -11.65 19.95
N LEU A 399 -15.23 -11.99 19.07
CA LEU A 399 -15.64 -11.09 18.00
C LEU A 399 -16.19 -9.77 18.57
N PRO A 400 -16.06 -8.63 17.83
CA PRO A 400 -16.58 -7.37 18.28
C PRO A 400 -18.08 -7.45 18.59
N GLN A 401 -18.52 -6.80 19.65
CA GLN A 401 -19.95 -6.69 19.99
C GLN A 401 -20.40 -5.26 19.80
N LYS A 402 -21.61 -5.08 19.24
CA LYS A 402 -22.24 -3.76 19.27
C LYS A 402 -22.63 -3.48 20.72
N SER A 403 -22.25 -2.29 21.23
CA SER A 403 -22.84 -1.81 22.47
C SER A 403 -24.35 -1.77 22.25
N SER A 404 -25.10 -2.58 23.02
CA SER A 404 -26.54 -2.48 23.08
C SER A 404 -26.88 -1.03 23.46
N GLU A 405 -27.57 -0.30 22.58
CA GLU A 405 -28.29 0.89 23.07
C GLU A 405 -29.17 0.43 24.21
N PRO A 406 -29.21 1.18 25.35
CA PRO A 406 -30.20 0.90 26.38
C PRO A 406 -31.55 0.98 25.66
N VAL A 407 -32.25 -0.15 25.61
CA VAL A 407 -33.65 -0.18 25.20
C VAL A 407 -34.36 0.77 26.16
N LEU A 408 -34.67 1.97 25.68
CA LEU A 408 -35.62 2.86 26.35
C LEU A 408 -36.89 2.03 26.42
N SER A 409 -37.10 1.42 27.58
CA SER A 409 -38.34 0.76 27.92
C SER A 409 -39.42 1.85 27.84
N VAL A 410 -40.15 1.86 26.73
CA VAL A 410 -41.41 2.56 26.64
C VAL A 410 -42.32 1.87 27.67
N GLN A 411 -42.43 2.45 28.86
CA GLN A 411 -43.46 2.05 29.79
C GLN A 411 -44.81 2.27 29.12
N PRO A 412 -45.67 1.27 29.05
CA PRO A 412 -47.02 1.48 28.58
C PRO A 412 -47.69 2.45 29.57
N THR A 413 -48.03 3.65 29.09
CA THR A 413 -48.94 4.54 29.79
C THR A 413 -50.27 3.82 29.90
N VAL A 414 -50.53 3.30 31.09
CA VAL A 414 -51.86 2.87 31.51
C VAL A 414 -52.64 4.18 31.71
N GLY A 415 -53.60 4.41 30.83
CA GLY A 415 -54.65 5.38 30.91
C GLY A 415 -55.99 4.66 30.93
#